data_298c4745afed46821d15ab098bedff0f
#
_entry.id   298c4745afed46821d15ab098bedff0f
#
_cell.length_a   1.000
_cell.length_b   1.000
_cell.length_c   1.000
_cell.angle_alpha   90.00
_cell.angle_beta   90.00
_cell.angle_gamma   90.00
#
_symmetry.space_group_name_H-M   'P 1'
#
loop_
_entity.id
_entity.type
_entity.pdbx_description
1 polymer ?
#
loop_
_entity_poly.entity_id
_entity_poly.type
_entity_poly.pdbx_seq_one_letter_code
_entity_poly.pdbx_strand_id
1 'polypeptide(L)'
;EPPMFDRSDRVRVIGTAHISSFSVAAVKAQIEAFQQDIVAVELCASRHRALTSNRRLDKEGLLKVVKEGKAPLVMLQSLLAAEQRKMGLDEGEQPGAELLAAVKTAEEANLEVALIDRDIQTTLRRAWKRMKFFEKVKILWSLLGDDEDEDAPEVSQLLEDQDLLTSLMEELKTFSPGAGAVLIDERDAYLAGKIAALEKSSDLRILAVVGAGHLKGIEAHLNESTQPQEAELKELEVLP
;
A
#
# COMPACT_ATOMS: atom_id res chain seq x y z
N GLU A 1 6.07 -2.78 19.65
CA GLU A 1 7.03 -2.43 18.58
C GLU A 1 6.42 -2.82 17.23
N PRO A 2 6.61 -2.01 16.16
CA PRO A 2 6.11 -2.38 14.86
C PRO A 2 6.83 -3.63 14.37
N PRO A 3 6.16 -4.49 13.58
CA PRO A 3 6.83 -5.61 12.96
C PRO A 3 7.93 -5.10 12.02
N MET A 4 9.11 -5.71 12.11
CA MET A 4 10.27 -5.27 11.33
C MET A 4 11.23 -6.43 11.08
N PHE A 5 12.07 -6.27 10.07
CA PHE A 5 13.25 -7.11 9.86
C PHE A 5 14.44 -6.29 9.35
N ASP A 6 15.63 -6.75 9.65
CA ASP A 6 16.87 -6.20 9.12
C ASP A 6 17.35 -7.09 7.98
N ARG A 7 17.39 -6.54 6.76
CA ARG A 7 18.00 -7.22 5.62
C ARG A 7 19.53 -7.23 5.72
N SER A 8 20.10 -6.14 6.22
CA SER A 8 21.52 -5.95 6.42
C SER A 8 21.77 -4.92 7.53
N ASP A 9 23.01 -4.69 7.89
CA ASP A 9 23.36 -3.62 8.85
C ASP A 9 22.93 -2.22 8.39
N ARG A 10 22.67 -2.06 7.09
CA ARG A 10 22.29 -0.78 6.46
C ARG A 10 20.83 -0.68 6.07
N VAL A 11 20.09 -1.79 6.03
CA VAL A 11 18.73 -1.80 5.52
C VAL A 11 17.78 -2.45 6.53
N ARG A 12 16.86 -1.64 7.04
CA ARG A 12 15.75 -2.08 7.91
C ARG A 12 14.42 -1.84 7.21
N VAL A 13 13.52 -2.80 7.32
CA VAL A 13 12.15 -2.69 6.82
C VAL A 13 11.20 -2.79 8.00
N ILE A 14 10.33 -1.78 8.17
CA ILE A 14 9.31 -1.74 9.21
C ILE A 14 7.92 -1.78 8.59
N GLY A 15 7.02 -2.55 9.20
CA GLY A 15 5.62 -2.64 8.81
C GLY A 15 4.76 -1.71 9.65
N THR A 16 3.88 -0.95 9.02
CA THR A 16 2.87 -0.15 9.71
C THR A 16 1.52 -0.84 9.64
N ALA A 17 0.84 -0.93 10.78
CA ALA A 17 -0.58 -1.26 10.80
C ALA A 17 -1.36 0.04 10.55
N HIS A 18 -2.34 -0.03 9.64
CA HIS A 18 -3.11 1.15 9.23
C HIS A 18 -3.69 1.93 10.43
N ILE A 19 -3.48 3.24 10.38
CA ILE A 19 -4.25 4.27 11.10
C ILE A 19 -4.30 4.12 12.63
N SER A 20 -3.15 4.07 13.26
CA SER A 20 -3.12 4.36 14.69
C SER A 20 -2.07 5.44 14.98
N SER A 21 -2.40 6.34 15.92
CA SER A 21 -1.41 7.28 16.49
C SER A 21 -0.17 6.55 17.00
N PHE A 22 -0.33 5.28 17.38
CA PHE A 22 0.74 4.37 17.76
C PHE A 22 1.69 4.05 16.59
N SER A 23 1.16 3.78 15.38
CA SER A 23 1.99 3.52 14.19
C SER A 23 2.83 4.74 13.81
N VAL A 24 2.26 5.93 13.88
CA VAL A 24 2.98 7.19 13.62
C VAL A 24 4.10 7.40 14.64
N ALA A 25 3.82 7.19 15.93
CA ALA A 25 4.82 7.32 16.99
C ALA A 25 5.95 6.27 16.86
N ALA A 26 5.59 5.03 16.48
CA ALA A 26 6.55 3.96 16.27
C ALA A 26 7.47 4.25 15.06
N VAL A 27 6.93 4.76 13.96
CA VAL A 27 7.72 5.18 12.79
C VAL A 27 8.69 6.30 13.18
N LYS A 28 8.24 7.32 13.91
CA LYS A 28 9.10 8.40 14.39
C LYS A 28 10.24 7.88 15.26
N ALA A 29 9.92 7.01 16.21
CA ALA A 29 10.93 6.41 17.09
C ALA A 29 11.99 5.61 16.30
N GLN A 30 11.57 4.88 15.25
CA GLN A 30 12.51 4.14 14.40
C GLN A 30 13.36 5.07 13.53
N ILE A 31 12.79 6.16 13.00
CA ILE A 31 13.55 7.19 12.27
C ILE A 31 14.66 7.79 13.16
N GLU A 32 14.36 8.05 14.43
CA GLU A 32 15.34 8.56 15.40
C GLU A 32 16.38 7.51 15.80
N ALA A 33 15.95 6.24 15.98
CA ALA A 33 16.81 5.19 16.52
C ALA A 33 17.76 4.58 15.49
N PHE A 34 17.33 4.40 14.23
CA PHE A 34 18.10 3.68 13.21
C PHE A 34 19.21 4.52 12.58
N GLN A 35 19.12 5.84 12.65
CA GLN A 35 20.11 6.78 12.09
C GLN A 35 20.34 6.54 10.58
N GLN A 36 19.27 6.43 9.82
CA GLN A 36 19.29 6.26 8.37
C GLN A 36 19.60 7.57 7.64
N ASP A 37 20.06 7.44 6.41
CA ASP A 37 20.25 8.53 5.47
C ASP A 37 19.02 8.70 4.56
N ILE A 38 18.36 7.59 4.24
CA ILE A 38 17.19 7.53 3.36
C ILE A 38 16.02 6.88 4.08
N VAL A 39 14.84 7.49 3.97
CA VAL A 39 13.56 6.89 4.34
C VAL A 39 12.82 6.52 3.05
N ALA A 40 12.72 5.22 2.79
CA ALA A 40 11.97 4.67 1.66
C ALA A 40 10.53 4.37 2.10
N VAL A 41 9.53 4.91 1.40
CA VAL A 41 8.13 4.82 1.83
C VAL A 41 7.28 4.17 0.74
N GLU A 42 6.38 3.26 1.13
CA GLU A 42 5.39 2.61 0.24
C GLU A 42 4.34 3.61 -0.25
N LEU A 43 4.79 4.60 -0.98
CA LEU A 43 3.94 5.56 -1.68
C LEU A 43 4.46 5.74 -3.10
N CYS A 44 3.56 5.95 -4.04
CA CYS A 44 3.90 6.48 -5.36
C CYS A 44 3.63 7.99 -5.41
N ALA A 45 4.23 8.67 -6.39
CA ALA A 45 4.11 10.13 -6.52
C ALA A 45 2.66 10.61 -6.68
N SER A 46 1.81 9.85 -7.37
CA SER A 46 0.40 10.19 -7.54
C SER A 46 -0.39 10.06 -6.23
N ARG A 47 -0.15 9.00 -5.45
CA ARG A 47 -0.79 8.79 -4.15
C ARG A 47 -0.30 9.81 -3.11
N HIS A 48 0.98 10.10 -3.09
CA HIS A 48 1.54 11.14 -2.24
C HIS A 48 0.89 12.52 -2.51
N ARG A 49 0.73 12.90 -3.78
CA ARG A 49 0.02 14.13 -4.16
C ARG A 49 -1.46 14.10 -3.76
N ALA A 50 -2.15 12.97 -3.91
CA ALA A 50 -3.54 12.82 -3.51
C ALA A 50 -3.73 13.01 -2.00
N LEU A 51 -2.86 12.42 -1.19
CA LEU A 51 -2.88 12.55 0.28
C LEU A 51 -2.57 13.99 0.75
N THR A 52 -1.76 14.73 -0.01
CA THR A 52 -1.42 16.12 0.33
C THR A 52 -2.43 17.14 -0.19
N SER A 53 -3.23 16.81 -1.22
CA SER A 53 -4.13 17.77 -1.89
C SER A 53 -5.55 17.85 -1.34
N ASN A 54 -5.94 17.01 -0.39
CA ASN A 54 -7.25 17.00 0.27
C ASN A 54 -8.48 16.97 -0.70
N ARG A 55 -8.32 16.48 -1.93
CA ARG A 55 -9.40 16.38 -2.93
C ARG A 55 -10.15 15.05 -2.79
N ARG A 56 -11.40 15.13 -2.33
CA ARG A 56 -12.36 14.02 -2.39
C ARG A 56 -13.09 14.05 -3.75
N LEU A 57 -13.23 12.89 -4.40
CA LEU A 57 -14.12 12.73 -5.56
C LEU A 57 -15.54 12.48 -5.05
N ASP A 58 -16.50 13.29 -5.51
CA ASP A 58 -17.92 13.09 -5.23
C ASP A 58 -18.56 12.01 -6.14
N LYS A 59 -19.82 11.64 -5.87
CA LYS A 59 -20.54 10.62 -6.63
C LYS A 59 -20.66 10.96 -8.14
N GLU A 60 -20.76 12.22 -8.48
CA GLU A 60 -20.85 12.66 -9.89
C GLU A 60 -19.50 12.54 -10.61
N GLY A 61 -18.41 12.86 -9.92
CA GLY A 61 -17.05 12.64 -10.40
C GLY A 61 -16.77 11.17 -10.67
N LEU A 62 -17.28 10.26 -9.82
CA LEU A 62 -17.18 8.82 -9.98
C LEU A 62 -17.86 8.30 -11.25
N LEU A 63 -19.10 8.71 -11.49
CA LEU A 63 -19.86 8.31 -12.68
C LEU A 63 -19.20 8.82 -13.98
N LYS A 64 -18.64 10.02 -13.95
CA LYS A 64 -17.89 10.59 -15.07
C LYS A 64 -16.61 9.78 -15.34
N VAL A 65 -15.88 9.39 -14.28
CA VAL A 65 -14.66 8.57 -14.36
C VAL A 65 -14.94 7.20 -14.96
N VAL A 66 -16.08 6.56 -14.62
CA VAL A 66 -16.49 5.28 -15.20
C VAL A 66 -16.80 5.43 -16.70
N LYS A 67 -17.54 6.46 -17.08
CA LYS A 67 -17.88 6.75 -18.49
C LYS A 67 -16.64 7.06 -19.34
N GLU A 68 -15.60 7.62 -18.75
CA GLU A 68 -14.32 7.90 -19.39
C GLU A 68 -13.36 6.69 -19.46
N GLY A 69 -13.83 5.48 -19.14
CA GLY A 69 -13.03 4.25 -19.16
C GLY A 69 -12.03 4.11 -18.03
N LYS A 70 -12.19 4.89 -16.95
CA LYS A 70 -11.32 4.87 -15.77
C LYS A 70 -11.88 3.96 -14.65
N ALA A 71 -12.56 2.87 -15.05
CA ALA A 71 -13.10 1.87 -14.10
C ALA A 71 -12.11 1.41 -13.01
N PRO A 72 -10.78 1.28 -13.26
CA PRO A 72 -9.82 0.95 -12.20
C PRO A 72 -9.74 1.96 -11.06
N LEU A 73 -9.99 3.25 -11.34
CA LEU A 73 -10.03 4.29 -10.30
C LEU A 73 -11.26 4.15 -9.39
N VAL A 74 -12.38 3.69 -9.96
CA VAL A 74 -13.61 3.40 -9.18
C VAL A 74 -13.38 2.20 -8.27
N MET A 75 -12.70 1.17 -8.77
CA MET A 75 -12.32 0.02 -7.96
C MET A 75 -11.46 0.44 -6.75
N LEU A 76 -10.47 1.32 -6.95
CA LEU A 76 -9.66 1.85 -5.85
C LEU A 76 -10.51 2.59 -4.82
N GLN A 77 -11.39 3.48 -5.27
CA GLN A 77 -12.25 4.24 -4.35
C GLN A 77 -13.21 3.33 -3.58
N SER A 78 -13.71 2.27 -4.22
CA SER A 78 -14.56 1.29 -3.54
C SER A 78 -13.79 0.51 -2.48
N LEU A 79 -12.56 0.09 -2.79
CA LEU A 79 -11.68 -0.57 -1.83
C LEU A 79 -11.34 0.37 -0.67
N LEU A 80 -10.98 1.62 -0.96
CA LEU A 80 -10.69 2.62 0.05
C LEU A 80 -11.93 2.95 0.92
N ALA A 81 -13.11 3.08 0.31
CA ALA A 81 -14.35 3.33 1.04
C ALA A 81 -14.79 2.11 1.86
N ALA A 82 -14.56 0.89 1.39
CA ALA A 82 -14.79 -0.33 2.14
C ALA A 82 -13.84 -0.44 3.34
N GLU A 83 -12.55 -0.14 3.15
CA GLU A 83 -11.59 -0.05 4.25
C GLU A 83 -11.99 1.03 5.27
N GLN A 84 -12.36 2.22 4.83
CA GLN A 84 -12.81 3.30 5.73
C GLN A 84 -14.04 2.90 6.54
N ARG A 85 -15.03 2.23 5.91
CA ARG A 85 -16.22 1.74 6.62
C ARG A 85 -15.90 0.63 7.61
N LYS A 86 -15.02 -0.30 7.24
CA LYS A 86 -14.56 -1.38 8.14
C LYS A 86 -13.77 -0.85 9.34
N MET A 87 -13.08 0.27 9.20
CA MET A 87 -12.21 0.83 10.24
C MET A 87 -12.91 1.81 11.18
N GLY A 88 -14.22 2.06 11.01
CA GLY A 88 -14.97 2.99 11.86
C GLY A 88 -14.32 4.38 11.97
N LEU A 89 -13.62 4.80 10.90
CA LEU A 89 -12.85 6.05 10.92
C LEU A 89 -13.80 7.24 10.94
N ASP A 90 -13.66 8.06 11.95
CA ASP A 90 -14.22 9.39 11.98
C ASP A 90 -13.72 10.21 10.77
N GLU A 91 -14.53 11.15 10.30
CA GLU A 91 -14.39 11.90 9.03
C GLU A 91 -13.07 12.69 8.83
N GLY A 92 -11.93 12.20 9.30
CA GLY A 92 -10.65 12.92 9.23
C GLY A 92 -9.42 12.09 8.87
N GLU A 93 -9.42 10.79 9.12
CA GLU A 93 -8.22 9.97 8.89
C GLU A 93 -8.28 9.25 7.53
N GLN A 94 -7.30 9.52 6.67
CA GLN A 94 -7.21 8.92 5.34
C GLN A 94 -6.27 7.70 5.36
N PRO A 95 -6.61 6.60 4.67
CA PRO A 95 -5.69 5.47 4.48
C PRO A 95 -4.35 5.94 3.90
N GLY A 96 -3.26 5.58 4.57
CA GLY A 96 -1.91 6.02 4.22
C GLY A 96 -1.43 7.27 4.96
N ALA A 97 -2.19 7.75 5.96
CA ALA A 97 -1.78 8.89 6.79
C ALA A 97 -0.47 8.59 7.55
N GLU A 98 -0.26 7.33 7.97
CA GLU A 98 0.97 6.86 8.61
C GLU A 98 2.18 6.93 7.69
N LEU A 99 1.99 6.58 6.40
CA LEU A 99 3.04 6.68 5.37
C LEU A 99 3.36 8.14 5.07
N LEU A 100 2.34 9.00 5.02
CA LEU A 100 2.53 10.43 4.88
C LEU A 100 3.24 11.04 6.10
N ALA A 101 2.94 10.54 7.31
CA ALA A 101 3.64 10.95 8.52
C ALA A 101 5.13 10.55 8.49
N ALA A 102 5.45 9.38 7.94
CA ALA A 102 6.83 8.96 7.72
C ALA A 102 7.58 9.93 6.78
N VAL A 103 6.94 10.32 5.67
CA VAL A 103 7.50 11.32 4.74
C VAL A 103 7.76 12.64 5.45
N LYS A 104 6.76 13.18 6.15
CA LYS A 104 6.88 14.47 6.87
C LYS A 104 7.98 14.43 7.94
N THR A 105 8.03 13.34 8.70
CA THR A 105 9.07 13.18 9.75
C THR A 105 10.47 13.14 9.14
N ALA A 106 10.63 12.44 8.00
CA ALA A 106 11.91 12.40 7.29
C ALA A 106 12.30 13.79 6.73
N GLU A 107 11.36 14.52 6.15
CA GLU A 107 11.56 15.89 5.64
C GLU A 107 11.93 16.85 6.77
N GLU A 108 11.23 16.80 7.91
CA GLU A 108 11.55 17.59 9.11
C GLU A 108 12.96 17.32 9.65
N ALA A 109 13.41 16.06 9.52
CA ALA A 109 14.76 15.64 9.91
C ALA A 109 15.83 15.90 8.81
N ASN A 110 15.46 16.51 7.68
CA ASN A 110 16.30 16.72 6.49
C ASN A 110 16.91 15.42 5.93
N LEU A 111 16.18 14.33 5.99
CA LEU A 111 16.55 13.05 5.40
C LEU A 111 16.03 12.95 3.96
N GLU A 112 16.73 12.18 3.13
CA GLU A 112 16.25 11.86 1.80
C GLU A 112 15.04 10.94 1.86
N VAL A 113 14.00 11.25 1.06
CA VAL A 113 12.78 10.45 0.95
C VAL A 113 12.73 9.78 -0.42
N ALA A 114 12.61 8.45 -0.44
CA ALA A 114 12.40 7.66 -1.65
C ALA A 114 10.98 7.10 -1.67
N LEU A 115 10.20 7.43 -2.68
CA LEU A 115 8.89 6.83 -2.91
C LEU A 115 9.09 5.54 -3.71
N ILE A 116 8.83 4.39 -3.06
CA ILE A 116 9.19 3.07 -3.61
C ILE A 116 8.01 2.25 -4.13
N ASP A 117 6.77 2.72 -3.99
CA ASP A 117 5.63 1.99 -4.53
C ASP A 117 5.43 2.26 -6.02
N ARG A 118 4.86 1.27 -6.71
CA ARG A 118 4.48 1.39 -8.11
C ARG A 118 3.31 2.36 -8.25
N ASP A 119 3.27 3.07 -9.38
CA ASP A 119 2.15 3.96 -9.69
C ASP A 119 0.80 3.25 -9.54
N ILE A 120 -0.09 3.89 -8.77
CA ILE A 120 -1.37 3.29 -8.41
C ILE A 120 -2.26 3.02 -9.63
N GLN A 121 -2.21 3.85 -10.66
CA GLN A 121 -3.01 3.65 -11.87
C GLN A 121 -2.50 2.42 -12.65
N THR A 122 -1.20 2.26 -12.73
CA THR A 122 -0.58 1.07 -13.33
C THR A 122 -0.98 -0.19 -12.57
N THR A 123 -0.86 -0.19 -11.25
CA THR A 123 -1.25 -1.30 -10.38
C THR A 123 -2.71 -1.69 -10.58
N LEU A 124 -3.62 -0.71 -10.57
CA LEU A 124 -5.06 -0.95 -10.72
C LEU A 124 -5.44 -1.45 -12.12
N ARG A 125 -4.84 -0.91 -13.18
CA ARG A 125 -5.09 -1.38 -14.54
C ARG A 125 -4.60 -2.80 -14.75
N ARG A 126 -3.43 -3.14 -14.19
CA ARG A 126 -2.90 -4.51 -14.23
C ARG A 126 -3.82 -5.47 -13.44
N ALA A 127 -4.26 -5.09 -12.24
CA ALA A 127 -5.21 -5.87 -11.45
C ALA A 127 -6.54 -6.07 -12.18
N TRP A 128 -7.13 -5.00 -12.72
CA TRP A 128 -8.36 -5.06 -13.50
C TRP A 128 -8.24 -5.97 -14.72
N LYS A 129 -7.13 -5.92 -15.43
CA LYS A 129 -6.89 -6.79 -16.58
C LYS A 129 -6.82 -8.26 -16.20
N ARG A 130 -6.25 -8.57 -15.04
CA ARG A 130 -6.11 -9.94 -14.50
C ARG A 130 -7.41 -10.50 -13.91
N MET A 131 -8.40 -9.65 -13.60
CA MET A 131 -9.70 -10.09 -13.08
C MET A 131 -10.53 -10.78 -14.15
N LYS A 132 -11.27 -11.81 -13.73
CA LYS A 132 -12.26 -12.50 -14.58
C LYS A 132 -13.49 -11.63 -14.78
N PHE A 133 -14.21 -11.87 -15.87
CA PHE A 133 -15.42 -11.09 -16.21
C PHE A 133 -16.46 -11.06 -15.07
N PHE A 134 -16.72 -12.21 -14.46
CA PHE A 134 -17.68 -12.31 -13.35
C PHE A 134 -17.27 -11.52 -12.11
N GLU A 135 -15.97 -11.46 -11.80
CA GLU A 135 -15.42 -10.67 -10.70
C GLU A 135 -15.65 -9.18 -10.94
N LYS A 136 -15.43 -8.72 -12.19
CA LYS A 136 -15.69 -7.34 -12.62
C LYS A 136 -17.17 -6.97 -12.49
N VAL A 137 -18.06 -7.87 -12.92
CA VAL A 137 -19.52 -7.66 -12.81
C VAL A 137 -19.92 -7.58 -11.34
N LYS A 138 -19.40 -8.45 -10.48
CA LYS A 138 -19.72 -8.44 -9.03
C LYS A 138 -19.30 -7.15 -8.35
N ILE A 139 -18.12 -6.60 -8.67
CA ILE A 139 -17.68 -5.29 -8.17
C ILE A 139 -18.61 -4.17 -8.64
N LEU A 140 -18.99 -4.18 -9.93
CA LEU A 140 -19.91 -3.17 -10.45
C LEU A 140 -21.30 -3.25 -9.79
N TRP A 141 -21.79 -4.46 -9.49
CA TRP A 141 -23.04 -4.66 -8.77
C TRP A 141 -22.97 -4.16 -7.33
N SER A 142 -21.89 -4.43 -6.61
CA SER A 142 -21.71 -3.93 -5.24
C SER A 142 -21.60 -2.40 -5.15
N LEU A 143 -21.22 -1.75 -6.27
CA LEU A 143 -21.20 -0.29 -6.37
C LEU A 143 -22.58 0.32 -6.63
N LEU A 144 -23.51 -0.47 -7.19
CA LEU A 144 -24.87 -0.04 -7.53
C LEU A 144 -25.89 -0.44 -6.45
N GLY A 145 -25.54 -1.37 -5.56
CA GLY A 145 -26.38 -1.83 -4.45
C GLY A 145 -26.08 -1.05 -3.17
N ASP A 146 -27.13 -0.47 -2.56
CA ASP A 146 -27.08 0.08 -1.20
C ASP A 146 -27.27 -1.08 -0.17
N ASP A 147 -26.41 -2.07 -0.16
CA ASP A 147 -26.46 -3.09 0.88
C ASP A 147 -25.70 -2.60 2.11
N GLU A 148 -26.47 -2.07 3.06
CA GLU A 148 -26.04 -1.82 4.44
C GLU A 148 -25.90 -3.18 5.15
N ASP A 149 -24.71 -3.79 5.10
CA ASP A 149 -24.39 -4.93 5.98
C ASP A 149 -24.07 -4.40 7.38
N GLU A 150 -25.06 -4.52 8.29
CA GLU A 150 -25.01 -4.05 9.69
C GLU A 150 -24.12 -4.90 10.62
N ASP A 151 -23.46 -5.96 10.16
CA ASP A 151 -22.68 -6.90 10.99
C ASP A 151 -21.17 -6.88 10.71
N ALA A 152 -20.55 -5.70 10.71
CA ALA A 152 -19.09 -5.64 10.69
C ALA A 152 -18.52 -5.68 12.13
N PRO A 153 -17.62 -6.62 12.48
CA PRO A 153 -17.00 -6.66 13.80
C PRO A 153 -16.17 -5.40 14.08
N GLU A 154 -16.10 -5.00 15.36
CA GLU A 154 -15.34 -3.81 15.79
C GLU A 154 -13.87 -3.89 15.35
N VAL A 155 -13.51 -2.99 14.46
CA VAL A 155 -12.30 -3.02 13.64
C VAL A 155 -11.03 -2.62 14.41
N SER A 156 -11.16 -1.87 15.52
CA SER A 156 -10.00 -1.45 16.31
C SER A 156 -9.20 -2.61 16.90
N GLN A 157 -9.86 -3.72 17.25
CA GLN A 157 -9.21 -4.94 17.75
C GLN A 157 -8.59 -5.79 16.62
N LEU A 158 -9.10 -5.61 15.40
CA LEU A 158 -8.69 -6.35 14.21
C LEU A 158 -7.39 -5.82 13.60
N LEU A 159 -7.03 -4.57 13.85
CA LEU A 159 -5.85 -3.91 13.26
C LEU A 159 -4.56 -4.11 14.06
N GLU A 160 -4.68 -4.57 15.30
CA GLU A 160 -3.53 -4.93 16.14
C GLU A 160 -3.02 -6.34 15.85
N ASP A 161 -3.79 -7.15 15.13
CA ASP A 161 -3.48 -8.55 14.85
C ASP A 161 -2.95 -8.74 13.42
N GLN A 162 -1.65 -9.04 13.30
CA GLN A 162 -0.99 -9.35 12.02
C GLN A 162 -1.65 -10.53 11.29
N ASP A 163 -2.21 -11.48 12.03
CA ASP A 163 -2.85 -12.65 11.44
C ASP A 163 -4.13 -12.28 10.71
N LEU A 164 -4.80 -11.23 11.16
CA LEU A 164 -6.01 -10.75 10.50
C LEU A 164 -5.75 -9.98 9.22
N LEU A 165 -4.75 -9.09 9.20
CA LEU A 165 -4.33 -8.44 7.93
C LEU A 165 -3.96 -9.50 6.89
N THR A 166 -3.25 -10.55 7.31
CA THR A 166 -2.93 -11.69 6.44
C THR A 166 -4.21 -12.39 5.96
N SER A 167 -5.20 -12.59 6.85
CA SER A 167 -6.48 -13.20 6.49
C SER A 167 -7.28 -12.36 5.49
N LEU A 168 -7.33 -11.03 5.65
CA LEU A 168 -7.99 -10.13 4.69
C LEU A 168 -7.31 -10.16 3.32
N MET A 169 -5.98 -10.26 3.28
CA MET A 169 -5.23 -10.41 2.04
C MET A 169 -5.50 -11.78 1.37
N GLU A 170 -5.64 -12.85 2.16
CA GLU A 170 -6.03 -14.18 1.68
C GLU A 170 -7.47 -14.18 1.14
N GLU A 171 -8.39 -13.49 1.82
CA GLU A 171 -9.76 -13.30 1.31
C GLU A 171 -9.78 -12.59 -0.04
N LEU A 172 -8.99 -11.52 -0.20
CA LEU A 172 -8.88 -10.82 -1.48
C LEU A 172 -8.32 -11.74 -2.58
N LYS A 173 -7.31 -12.54 -2.26
CA LYS A 173 -6.78 -13.57 -3.18
C LYS A 173 -7.82 -14.61 -3.54
N THR A 174 -8.67 -15.01 -2.57
CA THR A 174 -9.76 -15.98 -2.78
C THR A 174 -10.86 -15.39 -3.65
N PHE A 175 -11.25 -14.13 -3.41
CA PHE A 175 -12.27 -13.44 -4.20
C PHE A 175 -11.84 -13.23 -5.66
N SER A 176 -10.62 -12.76 -5.87
CA SER A 176 -10.03 -12.53 -7.18
C SER A 176 -8.54 -12.88 -7.17
N PRO A 177 -8.17 -14.14 -7.48
CA PRO A 177 -6.78 -14.57 -7.53
C PRO A 177 -5.92 -13.72 -8.46
N GLY A 178 -6.48 -13.27 -9.59
CA GLY A 178 -5.78 -12.42 -10.55
C GLY A 178 -5.50 -11.02 -10.01
N ALA A 179 -6.46 -10.39 -9.35
CA ALA A 179 -6.28 -9.10 -8.71
C ALA A 179 -5.36 -9.21 -7.48
N GLY A 180 -5.54 -10.25 -6.66
CA GLY A 180 -4.69 -10.52 -5.51
C GLY A 180 -3.21 -10.68 -5.90
N ALA A 181 -2.93 -11.42 -6.97
CA ALA A 181 -1.57 -11.58 -7.48
C ALA A 181 -0.92 -10.25 -7.89
N VAL A 182 -1.68 -9.31 -8.45
CA VAL A 182 -1.14 -7.99 -8.84
C VAL A 182 -1.06 -7.02 -7.66
N LEU A 183 -2.10 -6.98 -6.82
CA LEU A 183 -2.18 -6.01 -5.73
C LEU A 183 -1.26 -6.37 -4.55
N ILE A 184 -0.92 -7.63 -4.41
CA ILE A 184 -0.13 -8.15 -3.30
C ILE A 184 1.20 -8.70 -3.81
N ASP A 185 1.20 -9.86 -4.47
CA ASP A 185 2.43 -10.60 -4.78
C ASP A 185 3.36 -9.83 -5.73
N GLU A 186 2.81 -9.23 -6.79
CA GLU A 186 3.58 -8.41 -7.74
C GLU A 186 4.06 -7.10 -7.10
N ARG A 187 3.29 -6.52 -6.18
CA ARG A 187 3.73 -5.34 -5.42
C ARG A 187 4.80 -5.69 -4.39
N ASP A 188 4.68 -6.81 -3.69
CA ASP A 188 5.72 -7.28 -2.78
C ASP A 188 7.06 -7.44 -3.50
N ALA A 189 7.03 -8.08 -4.67
CA ALA A 189 8.21 -8.22 -5.51
C ALA A 189 8.75 -6.86 -5.98
N TYR A 190 7.88 -5.95 -6.40
CA TYR A 190 8.26 -4.61 -6.83
C TYR A 190 8.92 -3.81 -5.71
N LEU A 191 8.30 -3.77 -4.52
CA LEU A 191 8.82 -3.08 -3.35
C LEU A 191 10.19 -3.64 -2.94
N ALA A 192 10.32 -4.97 -2.90
CA ALA A 192 11.59 -5.64 -2.63
C ALA A 192 12.66 -5.25 -3.67
N GLY A 193 12.31 -5.21 -4.94
CA GLY A 193 13.22 -4.80 -6.02
C GLY A 193 13.67 -3.36 -5.88
N LYS A 194 12.78 -2.44 -5.50
CA LYS A 194 13.13 -1.03 -5.25
C LYS A 194 14.06 -0.87 -4.05
N ILE A 195 13.79 -1.59 -2.96
CA ILE A 195 14.67 -1.60 -1.77
C ILE A 195 16.05 -2.14 -2.14
N ALA A 196 16.13 -3.26 -2.85
CA ALA A 196 17.39 -3.85 -3.30
C ALA A 196 18.17 -2.92 -4.26
N ALA A 197 17.47 -2.21 -5.14
CA ALA A 197 18.09 -1.24 -6.04
C ALA A 197 18.69 -0.05 -5.27
N LEU A 198 17.99 0.47 -4.25
CA LEU A 198 18.52 1.52 -3.37
C LEU A 198 19.75 1.03 -2.61
N GLU A 199 19.70 -0.18 -2.03
CA GLU A 199 20.84 -0.77 -1.31
C GLU A 199 22.07 -0.94 -2.19
N LYS A 200 21.86 -1.33 -3.47
CA LYS A 200 22.93 -1.55 -4.45
C LYS A 200 23.53 -0.24 -5.00
N SER A 201 22.69 0.80 -5.10
CA SER A 201 23.10 2.07 -5.73
C SER A 201 23.90 2.99 -4.80
N SER A 202 23.91 2.73 -3.50
CA SER A 202 24.57 3.58 -2.51
C SER A 202 25.05 2.79 -1.30
N ASP A 203 26.00 3.35 -0.55
CA ASP A 203 26.41 2.82 0.75
C ASP A 203 25.61 3.43 1.91
N LEU A 204 24.51 4.11 1.61
CA LEU A 204 23.67 4.79 2.58
C LEU A 204 22.84 3.81 3.40
N ARG A 205 22.47 4.24 4.61
CA ARG A 205 21.54 3.49 5.48
C ARG A 205 20.10 3.79 5.08
N ILE A 206 19.30 2.76 4.93
CA ILE A 206 17.94 2.82 4.41
C ILE A 206 16.97 2.29 5.46
N LEU A 207 15.98 3.09 5.83
CA LEU A 207 14.81 2.66 6.57
C LEU A 207 13.61 2.61 5.61
N ALA A 208 13.12 1.43 5.31
CA ALA A 208 11.92 1.24 4.50
C ALA A 208 10.67 1.16 5.39
N VAL A 209 9.65 1.94 5.08
CA VAL A 209 8.36 1.99 5.78
C VAL A 209 7.28 1.50 4.82
N VAL A 210 6.69 0.36 5.15
CA VAL A 210 5.69 -0.33 4.31
C VAL A 210 4.48 -0.73 5.14
N GLY A 211 3.35 -1.01 4.49
CA GLY A 211 2.21 -1.64 5.14
C GLY A 211 2.57 -3.03 5.67
N ALA A 212 2.12 -3.36 6.88
CA ALA A 212 2.45 -4.63 7.55
C ALA A 212 2.08 -5.86 6.70
N GLY A 213 1.03 -5.76 5.89
CA GLY A 213 0.62 -6.84 4.98
C GLY A 213 1.62 -7.19 3.89
N HIS A 214 2.54 -6.28 3.54
CA HIS A 214 3.59 -6.51 2.54
C HIS A 214 4.89 -7.05 3.14
N LEU A 215 5.06 -6.95 4.46
CA LEU A 215 6.34 -7.19 5.12
C LEU A 215 6.89 -8.60 4.86
N LYS A 216 6.06 -9.63 5.04
CA LYS A 216 6.45 -11.04 4.83
C LYS A 216 6.82 -11.34 3.37
N GLY A 217 6.06 -10.79 2.41
CA GLY A 217 6.33 -10.98 0.99
C GLY A 217 7.62 -10.28 0.55
N ILE A 218 7.84 -9.05 1.02
CA ILE A 218 9.09 -8.32 0.77
C ILE A 218 10.29 -9.08 1.35
N GLU A 219 10.19 -9.53 2.61
CA GLU A 219 11.24 -10.31 3.26
C GLU A 219 11.58 -11.58 2.49
N ALA A 220 10.56 -12.34 2.05
CA ALA A 220 10.75 -13.55 1.26
C ALA A 220 11.49 -13.25 -0.06
N HIS A 221 11.05 -12.26 -0.83
CA HIS A 221 11.71 -11.88 -2.07
C HIS A 221 13.16 -11.42 -1.87
N LEU A 222 13.43 -10.69 -0.81
CA LEU A 222 14.80 -10.25 -0.51
C LEU A 222 15.70 -11.39 -0.06
N ASN A 223 15.21 -12.31 0.77
CA ASN A 223 15.99 -13.45 1.28
C ASN A 223 16.27 -14.50 0.21
N GLU A 224 15.30 -14.76 -0.66
CA GLU A 224 15.42 -15.72 -1.73
C GLU A 224 16.09 -15.14 -3.00
N SER A 225 16.38 -13.84 -2.99
CA SER A 225 16.90 -13.10 -4.15
C SER A 225 16.01 -13.22 -5.39
N THR A 226 14.70 -13.31 -5.17
CA THR A 226 13.67 -13.43 -6.22
C THR A 226 13.07 -12.09 -6.62
N GLN A 227 13.53 -10.98 -6.03
CA GLN A 227 13.09 -9.63 -6.38
C GLN A 227 13.47 -9.29 -7.83
N PRO A 228 12.60 -8.55 -8.55
CA PRO A 228 12.87 -8.14 -9.93
C PRO A 228 14.11 -7.24 -10.00
N GLN A 229 14.88 -7.45 -11.03
CA GLN A 229 16.03 -6.60 -11.37
C GLN A 229 15.55 -5.32 -12.07
N GLU A 230 16.44 -4.36 -12.30
CA GLU A 230 16.10 -3.04 -12.85
C GLU A 230 15.31 -3.09 -14.18
N ALA A 231 15.64 -4.04 -15.06
CA ALA A 231 14.92 -4.20 -16.32
C ALA A 231 13.49 -4.70 -16.11
N GLU A 232 13.28 -5.66 -15.20
CA GLU A 232 11.98 -6.20 -14.85
C GLU A 232 11.12 -5.19 -14.08
N LEU A 233 11.75 -4.35 -13.24
CA LEU A 233 11.05 -3.24 -12.58
C LEU A 233 10.45 -2.28 -13.60
N LYS A 234 11.18 -1.95 -14.68
CA LYS A 234 10.67 -1.11 -15.77
C LYS A 234 9.49 -1.76 -16.49
N GLU A 235 9.51 -3.08 -16.69
CA GLU A 235 8.37 -3.81 -17.27
C GLU A 235 7.12 -3.76 -16.37
N LEU A 236 7.31 -3.83 -15.05
CA LEU A 236 6.23 -3.73 -14.09
C LEU A 236 5.62 -2.31 -13.99
N GLU A 237 6.35 -1.28 -14.41
CA GLU A 237 5.89 0.11 -14.48
C GLU A 237 5.06 0.40 -15.74
N VAL A 238 5.11 -0.45 -16.74
CA VAL A 238 4.36 -0.28 -17.99
C VAL A 238 2.94 -0.83 -17.86
N LEU A 239 2.00 -0.14 -18.52
CA LEU A 239 0.63 -0.64 -18.67
C LEU A 239 0.63 -1.88 -19.56
N PRO A 240 -0.03 -2.97 -19.13
CA PRO A 240 -0.11 -4.20 -19.92
C PRO A 240 -0.99 -4.04 -21.15
#